data_b5abdddcfecf210d06bafad2fa3e216b
#
_entry.id   b5abdddcfecf210d06bafad2fa3e216b
#
_cell.length_a   1.000
_cell.length_b   1.000
_cell.length_c   1.000
_cell.angle_alpha   90.00
_cell.angle_beta   90.00
_cell.angle_gamma   90.00
#
_symmetry.space_group_name_H-M   'P 1'
#
loop_
_entity.id
_entity.type
_entity.pdbx_description
1 polymer ?
#
loop_
_entity_poly.entity_id
_entity_poly.type
_entity_poly.pdbx_seq_one_letter_code
_entity_poly.pdbx_strand_id
1 'polypeptide(L)'
;MRIKLLEQVRAGCKTVAEQATHIQIDVDRIPAYAAALPISEARRPAHDPECHYLNHGDDTAAFFLTLDAINFGSGYFPHLRKHTGRSGYFTVAGCLTAHFKENRPLSARDLIRVNAADCTRIFAQDPSNAPIRELMGLFARALNELGAYLHTNFGGSFTGLIAAAGTSAERLMQLLVKMPCFKDVAQWNGVEVPFFKRAQLTAADLALAFNGKGPGRFEDLDHLTIFADNLVPHVLRVDRILHYPVKLRSRIEAGELIAAGSREEIEIRACALHAVELIKAALNESGQPINAMTLDFLLWNRGQQPTYKSIPRHRTRTLFY
;
A
#
# COMPACT_ATOMS: atom_id res chain seq x y z
N MET A 1 13.62 -21.61 14.81
CA MET A 1 12.87 -21.37 13.56
C MET A 1 12.63 -19.88 13.44
N ARG A 2 13.03 -19.20 12.36
CA ARG A 2 12.78 -17.76 12.22
C ARG A 2 11.29 -17.57 11.97
N ILE A 3 10.61 -16.78 12.82
CA ILE A 3 9.19 -16.43 12.60
C ILE A 3 9.08 -15.74 11.24
N LYS A 4 8.09 -16.13 10.42
CA LYS A 4 7.87 -15.56 9.10
C LYS A 4 7.47 -14.08 9.20
N LEU A 5 7.81 -13.27 8.18
CA LEU A 5 7.53 -11.82 8.20
C LEU A 5 6.03 -11.52 8.37
N LEU A 6 5.17 -12.26 7.68
CA LEU A 6 3.72 -12.06 7.75
C LEU A 6 3.13 -12.46 9.12
N GLU A 7 3.72 -13.44 9.79
CA GLU A 7 3.37 -13.78 11.18
C GLU A 7 3.78 -12.67 12.14
N GLN A 8 4.96 -12.04 11.91
CA GLN A 8 5.40 -10.88 12.70
C GLN A 8 4.46 -9.68 12.51
N VAL A 9 4.00 -9.43 11.28
CA VAL A 9 3.00 -8.38 10.98
C VAL A 9 1.72 -8.60 11.79
N ARG A 10 1.14 -9.80 11.73
CA ARG A 10 -0.10 -10.13 12.47
C ARG A 10 0.09 -10.02 13.97
N ALA A 11 1.17 -10.61 14.49
CA ALA A 11 1.44 -10.61 15.93
C ALA A 11 1.67 -9.19 16.46
N GLY A 12 2.49 -8.38 15.76
CA GLY A 12 2.75 -7.00 16.14
C GLY A 12 1.48 -6.14 16.12
N CYS A 13 0.69 -6.22 15.04
CA CYS A 13 -0.56 -5.46 14.94
C CYS A 13 -1.60 -5.91 15.97
N LYS A 14 -1.71 -7.21 16.26
CA LYS A 14 -2.57 -7.73 17.33
C LYS A 14 -2.16 -7.17 18.70
N THR A 15 -0.87 -7.22 19.02
CA THR A 15 -0.34 -6.67 20.29
C THR A 15 -0.67 -5.19 20.45
N VAL A 16 -0.50 -4.40 19.37
CA VAL A 16 -0.90 -2.98 19.39
C VAL A 16 -2.41 -2.85 19.60
N ALA A 17 -3.23 -3.60 18.87
CA ALA A 17 -4.70 -3.50 18.96
C ALA A 17 -5.24 -3.86 20.35
N GLU A 18 -4.67 -4.87 21.02
CA GLU A 18 -5.06 -5.28 22.38
C GLU A 18 -4.69 -4.24 23.45
N GLN A 19 -3.70 -3.37 23.20
CA GLN A 19 -3.20 -2.39 24.14
C GLN A 19 -3.41 -0.94 23.66
N ALA A 20 -4.13 -0.74 22.55
CA ALA A 20 -4.37 0.57 21.97
C ALA A 20 -5.18 1.47 22.91
N THR A 21 -4.78 2.74 22.98
CA THR A 21 -5.41 3.73 23.86
C THR A 21 -6.18 4.80 23.07
N HIS A 22 -5.88 4.95 21.78
CA HIS A 22 -6.51 5.95 20.90
C HIS A 22 -7.52 5.32 19.96
N ILE A 23 -7.33 4.05 19.58
CA ILE A 23 -8.20 3.38 18.61
C ILE A 23 -8.82 2.14 19.26
N GLN A 24 -10.13 2.00 19.13
CA GLN A 24 -10.86 0.83 19.63
C GLN A 24 -11.53 0.10 18.46
N ILE A 25 -11.46 -1.23 18.50
CA ILE A 25 -12.17 -2.10 17.55
C ILE A 25 -13.50 -2.50 18.18
N ASP A 26 -14.61 -2.26 17.49
CA ASP A 26 -15.93 -2.75 17.88
C ASP A 26 -16.07 -4.22 17.44
N VAL A 27 -15.58 -5.11 18.29
CA VAL A 27 -15.55 -6.56 17.98
C VAL A 27 -16.96 -7.16 17.90
N ASP A 28 -17.93 -6.60 18.62
CA ASP A 28 -19.32 -7.09 18.64
C ASP A 28 -20.02 -6.83 17.30
N ARG A 29 -19.58 -5.82 16.54
CA ARG A 29 -20.12 -5.50 15.22
C ARG A 29 -19.51 -6.34 14.10
N ILE A 30 -18.37 -7.00 14.31
CA ILE A 30 -17.65 -7.71 13.27
C ILE A 30 -18.48 -8.79 12.58
N PRO A 31 -19.22 -9.68 13.28
CA PRO A 31 -19.99 -10.72 12.60
C PRO A 31 -21.08 -10.13 11.65
N ALA A 32 -21.81 -9.13 12.12
CA ALA A 32 -22.86 -8.47 11.32
C ALA A 32 -22.26 -7.68 10.15
N TYR A 33 -21.12 -7.02 10.37
CA TYR A 33 -20.41 -6.30 9.31
C TYR A 33 -19.87 -7.26 8.25
N ALA A 34 -19.24 -8.37 8.64
CA ALA A 34 -18.73 -9.39 7.76
C ALA A 34 -19.85 -9.97 6.88
N ALA A 35 -21.01 -10.31 7.46
CA ALA A 35 -22.16 -10.83 6.74
C ALA A 35 -22.75 -9.83 5.71
N ALA A 36 -22.60 -8.52 5.95
CA ALA A 36 -23.09 -7.46 5.06
C ALA A 36 -22.13 -7.08 3.93
N LEU A 37 -20.88 -7.59 3.93
CA LEU A 37 -19.91 -7.28 2.90
C LEU A 37 -20.30 -7.95 1.56
N PRO A 38 -20.22 -7.22 0.41
CA PRO A 38 -20.51 -7.77 -0.92
C PRO A 38 -19.34 -8.62 -1.44
N ILE A 39 -19.11 -9.78 -0.83
CA ILE A 39 -17.95 -10.65 -1.08
C ILE A 39 -17.87 -11.10 -2.55
N SER A 40 -19.01 -11.23 -3.25
CA SER A 40 -19.03 -11.56 -4.68
C SER A 40 -18.30 -10.52 -5.54
N GLU A 41 -18.32 -9.25 -5.15
CA GLU A 41 -17.64 -8.17 -5.85
C GLU A 41 -16.11 -8.20 -5.60
N ALA A 42 -15.69 -8.71 -4.44
CA ALA A 42 -14.30 -8.78 -4.05
C ALA A 42 -13.46 -9.82 -4.83
N ARG A 43 -14.12 -10.79 -5.46
CA ARG A 43 -13.45 -11.96 -6.06
C ARG A 43 -12.74 -11.70 -7.38
N ARG A 44 -12.84 -10.48 -7.93
CA ARG A 44 -12.25 -10.12 -9.23
C ARG A 44 -11.58 -8.75 -9.19
N PRO A 45 -10.54 -8.55 -8.35
CA PRO A 45 -9.76 -7.33 -8.43
C PRO A 45 -9.06 -7.27 -9.80
N ALA A 46 -8.96 -6.09 -10.38
CA ALA A 46 -8.28 -5.89 -11.66
C ALA A 46 -7.60 -4.52 -11.68
N HIS A 47 -6.48 -4.45 -12.39
CA HIS A 47 -5.84 -3.18 -12.69
C HIS A 47 -6.62 -2.40 -13.75
N ASP A 48 -6.62 -1.06 -13.64
CA ASP A 48 -7.17 -0.16 -14.65
C ASP A 48 -6.20 -0.03 -15.82
N PRO A 49 -6.51 -0.52 -17.03
CA PRO A 49 -5.59 -0.50 -18.17
C PRO A 49 -5.29 0.92 -18.69
N GLU A 50 -6.07 1.93 -18.29
CA GLU A 50 -5.75 3.33 -18.60
C GLU A 50 -4.62 3.88 -17.71
N CYS A 51 -4.50 3.34 -16.49
CA CYS A 51 -3.55 3.81 -15.49
C CYS A 51 -2.37 2.87 -15.27
N HIS A 52 -2.41 1.64 -15.79
CA HIS A 52 -1.37 0.63 -15.57
C HIS A 52 -0.84 0.09 -16.90
N TYR A 53 0.48 -0.10 -16.95
CA TYR A 53 1.19 -0.59 -18.12
C TYR A 53 1.17 -2.12 -18.15
N LEU A 54 0.13 -2.68 -18.78
CA LEU A 54 -0.19 -4.11 -18.80
C LEU A 54 0.14 -4.76 -20.14
N ASN A 55 0.36 -6.08 -20.12
CA ASN A 55 0.55 -6.92 -21.31
C ASN A 55 1.86 -6.65 -22.12
N HIS A 56 2.90 -6.14 -21.45
CA HIS A 56 4.21 -5.87 -22.03
C HIS A 56 5.32 -6.75 -21.44
N GLY A 57 4.99 -7.96 -20.97
CA GLY A 57 5.98 -8.92 -20.46
C GLY A 57 6.85 -8.34 -19.35
N ASP A 58 8.17 -8.40 -19.51
CA ASP A 58 9.16 -7.93 -18.53
C ASP A 58 9.00 -6.43 -18.20
N ASP A 59 8.55 -5.62 -19.17
CA ASP A 59 8.30 -4.19 -18.95
C ASP A 59 7.10 -3.94 -18.03
N THR A 60 6.10 -4.83 -18.03
CA THR A 60 5.02 -4.79 -17.03
C THR A 60 5.56 -5.08 -15.62
N ALA A 61 6.49 -6.02 -15.48
CA ALA A 61 7.13 -6.28 -14.18
C ALA A 61 7.98 -5.08 -13.73
N ALA A 62 8.73 -4.45 -14.64
CA ALA A 62 9.48 -3.23 -14.36
C ALA A 62 8.55 -2.07 -13.95
N PHE A 63 7.40 -1.94 -14.61
CA PHE A 63 6.39 -0.95 -14.28
C PHE A 63 5.89 -1.10 -12.84
N PHE A 64 5.44 -2.29 -12.44
CA PHE A 64 4.89 -2.49 -11.09
C PHE A 64 5.94 -2.34 -10.01
N LEU A 65 7.16 -2.88 -10.19
CA LEU A 65 8.25 -2.66 -9.24
C LEU A 65 8.59 -1.17 -9.10
N THR A 66 8.56 -0.41 -10.20
CA THR A 66 8.81 1.04 -10.19
C THR A 66 7.65 1.79 -9.53
N LEU A 67 6.40 1.46 -9.87
CA LEU A 67 5.20 2.08 -9.29
C LEU A 67 5.12 1.84 -7.79
N ASP A 68 5.33 0.60 -7.34
CA ASP A 68 5.22 0.26 -5.93
C ASP A 68 6.37 0.81 -5.09
N ALA A 69 7.53 1.07 -5.68
CA ALA A 69 8.59 1.80 -5.00
C ALA A 69 8.18 3.23 -4.63
N ILE A 70 7.22 3.83 -5.34
CA ILE A 70 6.70 5.18 -5.09
C ILE A 70 5.21 5.20 -4.72
N ASN A 71 4.59 4.05 -4.43
CA ASN A 71 3.17 3.96 -4.05
C ASN A 71 2.94 4.42 -2.61
N PHE A 72 3.29 5.67 -2.36
CA PHE A 72 3.11 6.39 -1.11
C PHE A 72 2.81 7.87 -1.36
N GLY A 73 2.58 8.63 -0.31
CA GLY A 73 2.41 10.08 -0.39
C GLY A 73 0.97 10.56 -0.23
N SER A 74 0.10 9.72 0.34
CA SER A 74 -1.31 10.06 0.58
C SER A 74 -1.47 11.36 1.40
N GLY A 75 -0.53 11.68 2.30
CA GLY A 75 -0.48 12.93 3.06
C GLY A 75 -0.14 14.17 2.22
N TYR A 76 0.44 13.98 1.03
CA TYR A 76 0.76 15.05 0.08
C TYR A 76 -0.30 15.23 -1.00
N PHE A 77 -1.16 14.24 -1.23
CA PHE A 77 -2.12 14.21 -2.35
C PHE A 77 -3.12 15.38 -2.39
N PRO A 78 -3.47 16.10 -1.31
CA PRO A 78 -4.22 17.35 -1.43
C PRO A 78 -3.51 18.43 -2.22
N HIS A 79 -2.18 18.41 -2.29
CA HIS A 79 -1.34 19.35 -3.02
C HIS A 79 -0.99 18.89 -4.44
N LEU A 80 -1.27 17.62 -4.75
CA LEU A 80 -0.96 17.02 -6.06
C LEU A 80 -1.90 17.59 -7.14
N ARG A 81 -1.32 18.00 -8.28
CA ARG A 81 -2.08 18.28 -9.50
C ARG A 81 -2.59 16.95 -10.04
N LYS A 82 -3.86 16.67 -9.81
CA LYS A 82 -4.49 15.39 -10.19
C LYS A 82 -5.06 15.47 -11.60
N HIS A 83 -5.07 14.31 -12.28
CA HIS A 83 -5.88 14.14 -13.48
C HIS A 83 -7.37 14.26 -13.12
N THR A 84 -8.15 14.85 -14.01
CA THR A 84 -9.59 15.07 -13.81
C THR A 84 -10.31 13.74 -13.47
N GLY A 85 -11.05 13.73 -12.37
CA GLY A 85 -11.80 12.55 -11.92
C GLY A 85 -10.94 11.43 -11.29
N ARG A 86 -9.60 11.57 -11.26
CA ARG A 86 -8.71 10.53 -10.72
C ARG A 86 -8.24 10.84 -9.29
N SER A 87 -7.99 9.78 -8.52
CA SER A 87 -7.32 9.91 -7.21
C SER A 87 -5.84 10.24 -7.36
N GLY A 88 -5.16 10.54 -6.25
CA GLY A 88 -3.70 10.75 -6.26
C GLY A 88 -2.95 9.53 -6.77
N TYR A 89 -3.30 8.33 -6.31
CA TYR A 89 -2.72 7.07 -6.78
C TYR A 89 -2.88 6.90 -8.30
N PHE A 90 -4.11 7.00 -8.82
CA PHE A 90 -4.35 6.84 -10.26
C PHE A 90 -3.71 7.95 -11.10
N THR A 91 -3.50 9.14 -10.54
CA THR A 91 -2.72 10.19 -11.21
C THR A 91 -1.25 9.78 -11.35
N VAL A 92 -0.63 9.31 -10.25
CA VAL A 92 0.78 8.87 -10.28
C VAL A 92 0.96 7.66 -11.21
N ALA A 93 0.11 6.65 -11.09
CA ALA A 93 0.15 5.47 -11.95
C ALA A 93 -0.05 5.84 -13.43
N GLY A 94 -1.01 6.70 -13.75
CA GLY A 94 -1.27 7.16 -15.12
C GLY A 94 -0.12 7.97 -15.73
N CYS A 95 0.52 8.85 -14.95
CA CYS A 95 1.71 9.58 -15.39
C CYS A 95 2.88 8.62 -15.68
N LEU A 96 3.11 7.63 -14.83
CA LEU A 96 4.14 6.62 -15.06
C LEU A 96 3.82 5.79 -16.30
N THR A 97 2.56 5.40 -16.50
CA THR A 97 2.10 4.68 -17.69
C THR A 97 2.31 5.49 -18.96
N ALA A 98 1.97 6.79 -18.95
CA ALA A 98 2.24 7.68 -20.07
C ALA A 98 3.74 7.75 -20.38
N HIS A 99 4.57 7.90 -19.35
CA HIS A 99 6.02 7.92 -19.51
C HIS A 99 6.57 6.62 -20.15
N PHE A 100 6.06 5.44 -19.74
CA PHE A 100 6.46 4.15 -20.29
C PHE A 100 6.01 3.97 -21.75
N LYS A 101 4.83 4.52 -22.11
CA LYS A 101 4.30 4.47 -23.49
C LYS A 101 5.02 5.43 -24.45
N GLU A 102 5.30 6.65 -24.00
CA GLU A 102 5.83 7.73 -24.82
C GLU A 102 7.36 7.69 -24.95
N ASN A 103 8.00 7.08 -23.99
CA ASN A 103 9.46 6.93 -23.95
C ASN A 103 9.82 5.43 -24.01
N ARG A 104 10.74 5.00 -23.19
CA ARG A 104 11.00 3.61 -22.90
C ARG A 104 10.82 3.34 -21.40
N PRO A 105 10.57 2.07 -20.99
CA PRO A 105 10.61 1.71 -19.57
C PRO A 105 11.91 2.14 -18.90
N LEU A 106 11.80 2.61 -17.65
CA LEU A 106 12.95 3.03 -16.86
C LEU A 106 13.80 1.81 -16.50
N SER A 107 15.05 1.78 -16.94
CA SER A 107 16.02 0.76 -16.52
C SER A 107 16.52 1.02 -15.09
N ALA A 108 17.14 0.03 -14.46
CA ALA A 108 17.80 0.20 -13.16
C ALA A 108 18.84 1.35 -13.18
N ARG A 109 19.55 1.55 -14.31
CA ARG A 109 20.51 2.65 -14.47
C ARG A 109 19.82 4.01 -14.53
N ASP A 110 18.63 4.09 -15.17
CA ASP A 110 17.85 5.32 -15.20
C ASP A 110 17.34 5.63 -13.78
N LEU A 111 16.80 4.63 -13.08
CA LEU A 111 16.33 4.78 -11.71
C LEU A 111 17.41 5.32 -10.75
N ILE A 112 18.66 4.85 -10.87
CA ILE A 112 19.79 5.35 -10.07
C ILE A 112 20.02 6.86 -10.28
N ARG A 113 19.71 7.38 -11.47
CA ARG A 113 20.03 8.77 -11.87
C ARG A 113 18.86 9.73 -11.73
N VAL A 114 17.64 9.22 -11.58
CA VAL A 114 16.44 10.04 -11.42
C VAL A 114 16.60 10.99 -10.24
N ASN A 115 16.29 12.26 -10.47
CA ASN A 115 16.29 13.30 -9.43
C ASN A 115 14.89 13.93 -9.27
N ALA A 116 14.73 14.83 -8.31
CA ALA A 116 13.44 15.45 -8.01
C ALA A 116 12.87 16.25 -9.20
N ALA A 117 13.71 16.84 -10.05
CA ALA A 117 13.26 17.58 -11.24
C ALA A 117 12.74 16.60 -12.31
N ASP A 118 13.37 15.43 -12.45
CA ASP A 118 12.90 14.37 -13.33
C ASP A 118 11.54 13.84 -12.88
N CYS A 119 11.37 13.57 -11.58
CA CYS A 119 10.07 13.18 -11.01
C CYS A 119 9.01 14.26 -11.23
N THR A 120 9.36 15.55 -11.03
CA THR A 120 8.44 16.66 -11.28
C THR A 120 7.94 16.66 -12.73
N ARG A 121 8.82 16.37 -13.69
CA ARG A 121 8.48 16.29 -15.11
C ARG A 121 7.66 15.04 -15.44
N ILE A 122 8.09 13.86 -14.98
CA ILE A 122 7.41 12.59 -15.22
C ILE A 122 5.96 12.63 -14.68
N PHE A 123 5.78 13.18 -13.47
CA PHE A 123 4.47 13.25 -12.82
C PHE A 123 3.71 14.55 -13.08
N ALA A 124 4.19 15.40 -14.00
CA ALA A 124 3.57 16.65 -14.42
C ALA A 124 3.19 17.58 -13.23
N GLN A 125 4.09 17.73 -12.28
CA GLN A 125 3.84 18.48 -11.05
C GLN A 125 4.47 19.88 -11.06
N ASP A 126 4.01 20.73 -10.14
CA ASP A 126 4.52 22.11 -9.99
C ASP A 126 5.67 22.16 -8.97
N PRO A 127 6.90 22.50 -9.40
CA PRO A 127 8.06 22.57 -8.51
C PRO A 127 8.00 23.75 -7.52
N SER A 128 7.14 24.74 -7.73
CA SER A 128 6.96 25.87 -6.81
C SER A 128 6.20 25.47 -5.55
N ASN A 129 5.35 24.40 -5.63
CA ASN A 129 4.61 23.86 -4.49
C ASN A 129 5.53 23.08 -3.54
N ALA A 130 5.81 23.63 -2.36
CA ALA A 130 6.79 23.07 -1.44
C ALA A 130 6.47 21.62 -1.00
N PRO A 131 5.23 21.25 -0.59
CA PRO A 131 4.86 19.87 -0.33
C PRO A 131 5.10 18.92 -1.52
N ILE A 132 4.85 19.37 -2.74
CA ILE A 132 5.04 18.56 -3.94
C ILE A 132 6.52 18.39 -4.25
N ARG A 133 7.33 19.45 -4.11
CA ARG A 133 8.79 19.36 -4.26
C ARG A 133 9.39 18.35 -3.27
N GLU A 134 8.90 18.33 -2.03
CA GLU A 134 9.27 17.33 -1.04
C GLU A 134 8.90 15.90 -1.52
N LEU A 135 7.66 15.68 -1.96
CA LEU A 135 7.20 14.38 -2.46
C LEU A 135 8.02 13.91 -3.67
N MET A 136 8.33 14.79 -4.63
CA MET A 136 9.15 14.45 -5.80
C MET A 136 10.58 14.06 -5.39
N GLY A 137 11.13 14.70 -4.38
CA GLY A 137 12.42 14.30 -3.78
C GLY A 137 12.37 12.91 -3.13
N LEU A 138 11.28 12.60 -2.43
CA LEU A 138 11.07 11.28 -1.84
C LEU A 138 10.86 10.19 -2.89
N PHE A 139 10.16 10.49 -3.98
CA PHE A 139 10.02 9.58 -5.12
C PHE A 139 11.39 9.29 -5.77
N ALA A 140 12.16 10.32 -6.06
CA ALA A 140 13.50 10.17 -6.62
C ALA A 140 14.38 9.27 -5.72
N ARG A 141 14.37 9.50 -4.42
CA ARG A 141 15.11 8.68 -3.45
C ARG A 141 14.68 7.22 -3.48
N ALA A 142 13.37 6.93 -3.46
CA ALA A 142 12.87 5.55 -3.49
C ALA A 142 13.22 4.85 -4.81
N LEU A 143 13.16 5.56 -5.93
CA LEU A 143 13.58 5.05 -7.25
C LEU A 143 15.08 4.79 -7.31
N ASN A 144 15.91 5.67 -6.74
CA ASN A 144 17.36 5.46 -6.66
C ASN A 144 17.70 4.22 -5.82
N GLU A 145 17.01 4.01 -4.67
CA GLU A 145 17.20 2.83 -3.83
C GLU A 145 16.84 1.55 -4.60
N LEU A 146 15.71 1.53 -5.32
CA LEU A 146 15.32 0.40 -6.18
C LEU A 146 16.36 0.14 -7.29
N GLY A 147 16.74 1.18 -8.01
CA GLY A 147 17.72 1.06 -9.10
C GLY A 147 19.08 0.54 -8.62
N ALA A 148 19.59 1.07 -7.51
CA ALA A 148 20.85 0.62 -6.91
C ALA A 148 20.77 -0.83 -6.44
N TYR A 149 19.65 -1.21 -5.79
CA TYR A 149 19.44 -2.58 -5.32
C TYR A 149 19.38 -3.59 -6.48
N LEU A 150 18.63 -3.27 -7.54
CA LEU A 150 18.56 -4.08 -8.76
C LEU A 150 19.94 -4.22 -9.41
N HIS A 151 20.66 -3.11 -9.57
CA HIS A 151 21.97 -3.10 -10.20
C HIS A 151 22.98 -3.97 -9.45
N THR A 152 23.04 -3.82 -8.13
CA THR A 152 24.00 -4.51 -7.27
C THR A 152 23.72 -6.01 -7.14
N ASN A 153 22.44 -6.40 -7.02
CA ASN A 153 22.08 -7.76 -6.63
C ASN A 153 21.53 -8.61 -7.77
N PHE A 154 21.05 -7.98 -8.87
CA PHE A 154 20.35 -8.68 -9.95
C PHE A 154 20.83 -8.24 -11.36
N GLY A 155 22.01 -7.63 -11.46
CA GLY A 155 22.55 -7.15 -12.75
C GLY A 155 21.67 -6.10 -13.45
N GLY A 156 20.80 -5.43 -12.71
CA GLY A 156 19.84 -4.44 -13.22
C GLY A 156 18.50 -5.04 -13.68
N SER A 157 18.29 -6.35 -13.50
CA SER A 157 17.09 -7.05 -13.96
C SER A 157 15.95 -6.99 -12.93
N PHE A 158 14.80 -6.45 -13.33
CA PHE A 158 13.54 -6.47 -12.55
C PHE A 158 13.00 -7.90 -12.42
N THR A 159 12.97 -8.64 -13.51
CA THR A 159 12.53 -10.05 -13.51
C THR A 159 13.53 -10.95 -12.78
N GLY A 160 14.80 -10.60 -12.74
CA GLY A 160 15.81 -11.26 -11.90
C GLY A 160 15.51 -11.17 -10.41
N LEU A 161 15.05 -10.01 -9.92
CA LEU A 161 14.58 -9.85 -8.55
C LEU A 161 13.36 -10.75 -8.27
N ILE A 162 12.38 -10.78 -9.17
CA ILE A 162 11.17 -11.61 -9.02
C ILE A 162 11.54 -13.10 -9.06
N ALA A 163 12.38 -13.50 -9.99
CA ALA A 163 12.84 -14.89 -10.11
C ALA A 163 13.58 -15.38 -8.86
N ALA A 164 14.33 -14.51 -8.18
CA ALA A 164 14.98 -14.83 -6.90
C ALA A 164 14.01 -15.07 -5.73
N ALA A 165 12.75 -14.64 -5.87
CA ALA A 165 11.68 -14.94 -4.92
C ALA A 165 11.06 -16.33 -5.18
N GLY A 166 11.28 -16.91 -6.36
CA GLY A 166 10.59 -18.13 -6.80
C GLY A 166 9.08 -17.90 -6.89
N THR A 167 8.30 -18.79 -6.29
CA THR A 167 6.83 -18.70 -6.23
C THR A 167 6.33 -18.23 -4.86
N SER A 168 7.14 -17.50 -4.09
CA SER A 168 6.75 -17.03 -2.75
C SER A 168 6.67 -15.50 -2.67
N ALA A 169 5.47 -14.99 -2.38
CA ALA A 169 5.21 -13.60 -2.07
C ALA A 169 6.01 -13.15 -0.84
N GLU A 170 6.07 -13.98 0.21
CA GLU A 170 6.86 -13.67 1.41
C GLU A 170 8.35 -13.58 1.10
N ARG A 171 8.87 -14.41 0.19
CA ARG A 171 10.26 -14.31 -0.24
C ARG A 171 10.52 -13.03 -1.04
N LEU A 172 9.59 -12.61 -1.90
CA LEU A 172 9.68 -11.31 -2.58
C LEU A 172 9.72 -10.18 -1.56
N MET A 173 8.83 -10.19 -0.56
CA MET A 173 8.85 -9.22 0.54
C MET A 173 10.21 -9.19 1.24
N GLN A 174 10.78 -10.36 1.59
CA GLN A 174 12.11 -10.46 2.23
C GLN A 174 13.23 -9.84 1.40
N LEU A 175 13.11 -9.86 0.09
CA LEU A 175 14.06 -9.19 -0.82
C LEU A 175 13.82 -7.68 -0.83
N LEU A 176 12.57 -7.24 -0.95
CA LEU A 176 12.20 -5.83 -1.04
C LEU A 176 12.51 -5.06 0.26
N VAL A 177 12.23 -5.63 1.43
CA VAL A 177 12.47 -4.95 2.72
C VAL A 177 13.95 -4.76 3.07
N LYS A 178 14.87 -5.26 2.26
CA LYS A 178 16.29 -4.90 2.35
C LYS A 178 16.54 -3.46 1.91
N MET A 179 15.65 -2.89 1.11
CA MET A 179 15.68 -1.48 0.75
C MET A 179 14.97 -0.64 1.84
N PRO A 180 15.60 0.44 2.33
CA PRO A 180 15.03 1.30 3.37
C PRO A 180 13.62 1.79 3.02
N CYS A 181 13.37 2.13 1.75
CA CYS A 181 12.07 2.62 1.30
C CYS A 181 10.93 1.58 1.40
N PHE A 182 11.22 0.29 1.45
CA PHE A 182 10.25 -0.79 1.66
C PHE A 182 10.19 -1.28 3.11
N LYS A 183 11.13 -0.88 3.97
CA LYS A 183 11.22 -1.33 5.36
C LYS A 183 10.25 -0.57 6.27
N ASP A 184 8.96 -0.82 6.07
CA ASP A 184 7.84 -0.22 6.80
C ASP A 184 7.68 -0.89 8.18
N VAL A 185 8.44 -0.42 9.15
CA VAL A 185 8.46 -0.90 10.53
C VAL A 185 8.37 0.29 11.47
N ALA A 186 7.35 0.30 12.33
CA ALA A 186 7.17 1.33 13.35
C ALA A 186 7.71 0.86 14.72
N GLN A 187 7.91 1.80 15.64
CA GLN A 187 8.27 1.54 17.03
C GLN A 187 7.10 1.92 17.94
N TRP A 188 6.55 0.97 18.67
CA TRP A 188 5.44 1.19 19.57
C TRP A 188 5.73 0.58 20.95
N ASN A 189 5.78 1.39 22.00
CA ASN A 189 6.14 0.95 23.37
C ASN A 189 7.40 0.09 23.45
N GLY A 190 8.43 0.41 22.65
CA GLY A 190 9.69 -0.36 22.61
C GLY A 190 9.63 -1.66 21.80
N VAL A 191 8.51 -1.93 21.13
CA VAL A 191 8.33 -3.12 20.26
C VAL A 191 8.32 -2.70 18.80
N GLU A 192 8.98 -3.47 17.93
CA GLU A 192 8.88 -3.30 16.49
C GLU A 192 7.53 -3.81 15.98
N VAL A 193 6.84 -2.96 15.22
CA VAL A 193 5.55 -3.26 14.58
C VAL A 193 5.71 -3.15 13.07
N PRO A 194 5.98 -4.27 12.40
CA PRO A 194 6.10 -4.27 10.94
C PRO A 194 4.71 -4.21 10.27
N PHE A 195 4.64 -3.47 9.16
CA PHE A 195 3.48 -3.44 8.28
C PHE A 195 3.84 -3.94 6.88
N PHE A 196 5.00 -3.55 6.36
CA PHE A 196 5.50 -3.90 5.03
C PHE A 196 4.48 -3.70 3.91
N LYS A 197 3.71 -2.59 3.99
CA LYS A 197 2.56 -2.32 3.10
C LYS A 197 2.93 -2.49 1.63
N ARG A 198 3.96 -1.78 1.16
CA ARG A 198 4.31 -1.78 -0.26
C ARG A 198 4.97 -3.08 -0.71
N ALA A 199 5.73 -3.74 0.17
CA ALA A 199 6.33 -5.03 -0.16
C ALA A 199 5.26 -6.12 -0.38
N GLN A 200 4.18 -6.11 0.43
CA GLN A 200 3.03 -6.99 0.24
C GLN A 200 2.26 -6.63 -1.04
N LEU A 201 2.00 -5.33 -1.25
CA LEU A 201 1.27 -4.82 -2.40
C LEU A 201 1.97 -5.18 -3.72
N THR A 202 3.30 -5.10 -3.78
CA THR A 202 4.07 -5.49 -4.97
C THR A 202 3.81 -6.95 -5.38
N ALA A 203 3.73 -7.88 -4.43
CA ALA A 203 3.40 -9.26 -4.76
C ALA A 203 1.97 -9.40 -5.29
N ALA A 204 1.01 -8.69 -4.68
CA ALA A 204 -0.38 -8.68 -5.10
C ALA A 204 -0.55 -8.06 -6.50
N ASP A 205 0.08 -6.91 -6.75
CA ASP A 205 0.00 -6.20 -8.02
C ASP A 205 0.62 -6.99 -9.17
N LEU A 206 1.77 -7.64 -8.93
CA LEU A 206 2.35 -8.56 -9.90
C LEU A 206 1.43 -9.75 -10.17
N ALA A 207 0.84 -10.36 -9.13
CA ALA A 207 -0.08 -11.48 -9.31
C ALA A 207 -1.29 -11.10 -10.18
N LEU A 208 -1.85 -9.92 -9.97
CA LEU A 208 -2.95 -9.39 -10.77
C LEU A 208 -2.52 -9.07 -12.20
N ALA A 209 -1.38 -8.39 -12.38
CA ALA A 209 -0.88 -7.98 -13.69
C ALA A 209 -0.58 -9.14 -14.62
N PHE A 210 -0.13 -10.26 -14.06
CA PHE A 210 0.21 -11.47 -14.81
C PHE A 210 -0.84 -12.59 -14.69
N ASN A 211 -2.00 -12.31 -14.09
CA ASN A 211 -3.07 -13.31 -13.89
C ASN A 211 -2.57 -14.59 -13.17
N GLY A 212 -1.71 -14.43 -12.18
CA GLY A 212 -1.12 -15.53 -11.41
C GLY A 212 -0.14 -16.42 -12.17
N LYS A 213 0.40 -15.95 -13.31
CA LYS A 213 1.34 -16.71 -14.17
C LYS A 213 2.69 -16.03 -14.26
N GLY A 214 3.73 -16.80 -14.61
CA GLY A 214 5.08 -16.26 -14.82
C GLY A 214 5.56 -15.40 -13.65
N PRO A 215 5.95 -14.13 -13.88
CA PRO A 215 6.40 -13.22 -12.81
C PRO A 215 5.37 -12.92 -11.74
N GLY A 216 4.11 -13.21 -11.97
CA GLY A 216 3.01 -13.02 -11.00
C GLY A 216 2.56 -14.31 -10.31
N ARG A 217 3.27 -15.44 -10.48
CA ARG A 217 2.91 -16.69 -9.83
C ARG A 217 3.45 -16.75 -8.41
N PHE A 218 2.57 -16.61 -7.42
CA PHE A 218 2.87 -16.78 -6.00
C PHE A 218 1.89 -17.79 -5.39
N GLU A 219 2.41 -18.74 -4.60
CA GLU A 219 1.64 -19.84 -4.02
C GLU A 219 1.16 -19.51 -2.59
N ASP A 220 1.63 -18.40 -2.01
CA ASP A 220 1.41 -17.99 -0.63
C ASP A 220 0.71 -16.61 -0.52
N LEU A 221 0.00 -16.17 -1.57
CA LEU A 221 -0.77 -14.90 -1.55
C LEU A 221 -1.85 -14.87 -0.46
N ASP A 222 -2.41 -16.04 -0.12
CA ASP A 222 -3.42 -16.15 0.93
C ASP A 222 -2.88 -15.84 2.33
N HIS A 223 -1.56 -15.83 2.47
CA HIS A 223 -0.90 -15.43 3.70
C HIS A 223 -0.70 -13.91 3.85
N LEU A 224 -0.88 -13.13 2.79
CA LEU A 224 -0.79 -11.66 2.88
C LEU A 224 -1.79 -11.11 3.89
N THR A 225 -1.47 -9.95 4.46
CA THR A 225 -2.39 -9.15 5.28
C THR A 225 -2.99 -8.04 4.42
N ILE A 226 -3.79 -7.16 5.02
CA ILE A 226 -4.16 -5.93 4.31
C ILE A 226 -2.94 -5.02 4.12
N PHE A 227 -3.02 -4.16 3.11
CA PHE A 227 -1.99 -3.16 2.81
C PHE A 227 -2.26 -1.89 3.62
N ALA A 228 -1.97 -1.96 4.94
CA ALA A 228 -2.35 -0.96 5.92
C ALA A 228 -1.87 0.47 5.55
N ASP A 229 -2.73 1.20 4.84
CA ASP A 229 -2.58 2.59 4.42
C ASP A 229 -3.52 3.53 5.24
N ASN A 230 -3.97 4.63 4.66
CA ASN A 230 -4.93 5.54 5.28
C ASN A 230 -6.38 5.33 4.82
N LEU A 231 -6.63 4.51 3.79
CA LEU A 231 -7.98 4.37 3.23
C LEU A 231 -8.77 3.24 3.88
N VAL A 232 -8.20 2.04 4.02
CA VAL A 232 -8.88 0.92 4.69
C VAL A 232 -9.24 1.28 6.14
N PRO A 233 -8.34 1.85 6.98
CA PRO A 233 -8.72 2.33 8.31
C PRO A 233 -9.84 3.36 8.29
N HIS A 234 -9.86 4.24 7.27
CA HIS A 234 -10.92 5.24 7.11
C HIS A 234 -12.28 4.58 6.83
N VAL A 235 -12.32 3.59 5.93
CA VAL A 235 -13.55 2.82 5.65
C VAL A 235 -14.08 2.17 6.92
N LEU A 236 -13.22 1.46 7.66
CA LEU A 236 -13.59 0.82 8.91
C LEU A 236 -14.07 1.81 9.98
N ARG A 237 -13.50 3.02 10.01
CA ARG A 237 -13.98 4.11 10.88
C ARG A 237 -15.39 4.59 10.49
N VAL A 238 -15.62 4.84 9.20
CA VAL A 238 -16.92 5.30 8.68
C VAL A 238 -17.99 4.25 8.93
N ASP A 239 -17.65 2.98 8.74
CA ASP A 239 -18.51 1.82 8.97
C ASP A 239 -18.63 1.47 10.48
N ARG A 240 -18.01 2.25 11.38
CA ARG A 240 -18.06 2.09 12.83
C ARG A 240 -17.48 0.77 13.35
N ILE A 241 -16.53 0.20 12.65
CA ILE A 241 -15.71 -0.92 13.15
C ILE A 241 -14.52 -0.38 13.96
N LEU A 242 -13.99 0.79 13.57
CA LEU A 242 -12.96 1.49 14.35
C LEU A 242 -13.53 2.74 14.97
N HIS A 243 -13.32 2.90 16.28
CA HIS A 243 -13.71 4.08 17.04
C HIS A 243 -12.48 4.94 17.35
N TYR A 244 -12.54 6.22 16.98
CA TYR A 244 -11.53 7.22 17.26
C TYR A 244 -12.04 8.18 18.33
N PRO A 245 -11.22 8.61 19.31
CA PRO A 245 -11.62 9.59 20.30
C PRO A 245 -11.96 10.93 19.63
N VAL A 246 -12.83 11.69 20.27
CA VAL A 246 -13.34 12.98 19.74
C VAL A 246 -12.20 13.89 19.33
N LYS A 247 -11.16 14.03 20.17
CA LYS A 247 -9.99 14.88 19.90
C LYS A 247 -9.28 14.50 18.60
N LEU A 248 -9.05 13.20 18.36
CA LEU A 248 -8.40 12.74 17.13
C LEU A 248 -9.28 12.97 15.91
N ARG A 249 -10.60 12.71 16.03
CA ARG A 249 -11.56 12.98 14.95
C ARG A 249 -11.57 14.45 14.56
N SER A 250 -11.66 15.36 15.54
CA SER A 250 -11.67 16.82 15.29
C SER A 250 -10.40 17.29 14.58
N ARG A 251 -9.22 16.75 14.94
CA ARG A 251 -7.95 17.06 14.24
C ARG A 251 -7.98 16.57 12.78
N ILE A 252 -8.48 15.36 12.56
CA ILE A 252 -8.62 14.80 11.19
C ILE A 252 -9.59 15.63 10.37
N GLU A 253 -10.72 16.03 10.94
CA GLU A 253 -11.76 16.87 10.30
C GLU A 253 -11.22 18.27 9.97
N ALA A 254 -10.40 18.84 10.86
CA ALA A 254 -9.68 20.09 10.59
C ALA A 254 -8.56 19.96 9.54
N GLY A 255 -8.28 18.75 9.05
CA GLY A 255 -7.25 18.49 8.06
C GLY A 255 -5.82 18.53 8.61
N GLU A 256 -5.63 18.43 9.91
CA GLU A 256 -4.32 18.33 10.53
C GLU A 256 -3.59 17.05 10.11
N LEU A 257 -2.27 17.16 9.95
CA LEU A 257 -1.43 15.99 9.71
C LEU A 257 -1.22 15.21 11.02
N ILE A 258 -1.42 13.91 10.95
CA ILE A 258 -1.01 13.00 12.01
C ILE A 258 0.46 12.66 11.78
N ALA A 259 1.29 12.84 12.80
CA ALA A 259 2.73 12.62 12.67
C ALA A 259 3.04 11.14 12.36
N ALA A 260 3.93 10.92 11.40
CA ALA A 260 4.43 9.57 11.07
C ALA A 260 5.12 8.95 12.29
N GLY A 261 4.83 7.69 12.57
CA GLY A 261 5.37 6.97 13.72
C GLY A 261 4.79 7.44 15.07
N SER A 262 3.79 8.32 15.08
CA SER A 262 3.08 8.65 16.31
C SER A 262 2.24 7.46 16.79
N ARG A 263 1.95 7.43 18.07
CA ARG A 263 1.11 6.40 18.67
C ARG A 263 -0.24 6.30 17.96
N GLU A 264 -0.88 7.44 17.66
CA GLU A 264 -2.15 7.52 16.95
C GLU A 264 -2.06 6.90 15.54
N GLU A 265 -1.02 7.22 14.77
CA GLU A 265 -0.81 6.69 13.41
C GLU A 265 -0.59 5.18 13.42
N ILE A 266 0.25 4.68 14.33
CA ILE A 266 0.54 3.25 14.46
C ILE A 266 -0.73 2.48 14.88
N GLU A 267 -1.47 2.98 15.88
CA GLU A 267 -2.70 2.36 16.35
C GLU A 267 -3.79 2.35 15.25
N ILE A 268 -3.92 3.41 14.45
CA ILE A 268 -4.85 3.44 13.29
C ILE A 268 -4.56 2.28 12.33
N ARG A 269 -3.32 2.10 11.95
CA ARG A 269 -2.90 1.07 10.99
C ARG A 269 -3.01 -0.34 11.59
N ALA A 270 -2.52 -0.53 12.79
CA ALA A 270 -2.48 -1.83 13.45
C ALA A 270 -3.87 -2.34 13.81
N CYS A 271 -4.73 -1.47 14.37
CA CYS A 271 -6.11 -1.83 14.67
C CYS A 271 -6.91 -2.14 13.39
N ALA A 272 -6.67 -1.42 12.30
CA ALA A 272 -7.32 -1.74 11.02
C ALA A 272 -6.89 -3.12 10.50
N LEU A 273 -5.59 -3.42 10.54
CA LEU A 273 -5.10 -4.74 10.12
C LEU A 273 -5.69 -5.84 10.99
N HIS A 274 -5.66 -5.70 12.30
CA HIS A 274 -6.23 -6.70 13.21
C HIS A 274 -7.76 -6.84 13.03
N ALA A 275 -8.49 -5.75 12.85
CA ALA A 275 -9.93 -5.80 12.58
C ALA A 275 -10.25 -6.57 11.29
N VAL A 276 -9.46 -6.41 10.23
CA VAL A 276 -9.67 -7.20 8.99
C VAL A 276 -9.32 -8.67 9.18
N GLU A 277 -8.33 -9.02 9.98
CA GLU A 277 -8.09 -10.42 10.34
C GLU A 277 -9.27 -11.03 11.12
N LEU A 278 -9.93 -10.26 12.01
CA LEU A 278 -11.16 -10.71 12.68
C LEU A 278 -12.34 -10.82 11.71
N ILE A 279 -12.52 -9.88 10.78
CA ILE A 279 -13.56 -9.95 9.72
C ILE A 279 -13.34 -11.18 8.85
N LYS A 280 -12.10 -11.44 8.46
CA LYS A 280 -11.73 -12.64 7.68
C LYS A 280 -12.08 -13.92 8.43
N ALA A 281 -11.79 -13.99 9.73
CA ALA A 281 -12.13 -15.14 10.55
C ALA A 281 -13.65 -15.36 10.59
N ALA A 282 -14.44 -14.33 10.84
CA ALA A 282 -15.90 -14.40 10.86
C ALA A 282 -16.49 -14.85 9.50
N LEU A 283 -15.94 -14.38 8.38
CA LEU A 283 -16.35 -14.83 7.04
C LEU A 283 -16.01 -16.31 6.80
N ASN A 284 -14.83 -16.74 7.19
CA ASN A 284 -14.43 -18.15 7.06
C ASN A 284 -15.31 -19.08 7.91
N GLU A 285 -15.63 -18.71 9.14
CA GLU A 285 -16.55 -19.43 10.03
C GLU A 285 -17.97 -19.51 9.46
N SER A 286 -18.42 -18.47 8.74
CA SER A 286 -19.73 -18.48 8.07
C SER A 286 -19.74 -19.21 6.72
N GLY A 287 -18.66 -19.91 6.34
CA GLY A 287 -18.57 -20.65 5.10
C GLY A 287 -18.30 -19.80 3.86
N GLN A 288 -17.84 -18.57 4.04
CA GLN A 288 -17.45 -17.64 2.96
C GLN A 288 -15.93 -17.40 2.97
N PRO A 289 -15.09 -18.39 2.59
CA PRO A 289 -13.65 -18.28 2.71
C PRO A 289 -13.11 -17.17 1.82
N ILE A 290 -12.33 -16.28 2.42
CA ILE A 290 -11.70 -15.12 1.77
C ILE A 290 -10.32 -14.86 2.38
N ASN A 291 -9.39 -14.37 1.59
CA ASN A 291 -8.10 -13.90 2.10
C ASN A 291 -8.09 -12.39 2.36
N ALA A 292 -7.11 -11.94 3.15
CA ALA A 292 -7.01 -10.54 3.55
C ALA A 292 -6.70 -9.61 2.36
N MET A 293 -5.95 -10.07 1.37
CA MET A 293 -5.68 -9.31 0.14
C MET A 293 -6.99 -8.98 -0.60
N THR A 294 -7.87 -9.95 -0.76
CA THR A 294 -9.16 -9.74 -1.43
C THR A 294 -10.08 -8.80 -0.63
N LEU A 295 -10.06 -8.90 0.71
CA LEU A 295 -10.76 -7.95 1.58
C LEU A 295 -10.18 -6.54 1.47
N ASP A 296 -8.86 -6.39 1.37
CA ASP A 296 -8.22 -5.10 1.16
C ASP A 296 -8.75 -4.42 -0.11
N PHE A 297 -8.75 -5.12 -1.23
CA PHE A 297 -9.28 -4.60 -2.50
C PHE A 297 -10.76 -4.21 -2.39
N LEU A 298 -11.59 -5.03 -1.73
CA LEU A 298 -13.00 -4.72 -1.52
C LEU A 298 -13.15 -3.42 -0.71
N LEU A 299 -12.48 -3.32 0.43
CA LEU A 299 -12.56 -2.16 1.31
C LEU A 299 -11.96 -0.91 0.66
N TRP A 300 -10.83 -1.07 -0.05
CA TRP A 300 -10.21 0.03 -0.78
C TRP A 300 -11.12 0.59 -1.87
N ASN A 301 -11.74 -0.28 -2.69
CA ASN A 301 -12.70 0.11 -3.71
C ASN A 301 -13.94 0.78 -3.10
N ARG A 302 -14.45 0.26 -1.98
CA ARG A 302 -15.54 0.88 -1.21
C ARG A 302 -15.17 2.29 -0.76
N GLY A 303 -13.93 2.50 -0.33
CA GLY A 303 -13.39 3.81 0.04
C GLY A 303 -13.27 4.82 -1.12
N GLN A 304 -13.37 4.37 -2.37
CA GLN A 304 -13.42 5.27 -3.53
C GLN A 304 -14.81 5.87 -3.76
N GLN A 305 -15.85 5.36 -3.14
CA GLN A 305 -17.23 5.85 -3.29
C GLN A 305 -17.38 7.25 -2.68
N PRO A 306 -18.30 8.09 -3.22
CA PRO A 306 -18.52 9.46 -2.75
C PRO A 306 -18.83 9.55 -1.26
N THR A 307 -19.59 8.59 -0.70
CA THR A 307 -19.94 8.53 0.72
C THR A 307 -18.72 8.53 1.63
N TYR A 308 -17.67 7.79 1.26
CA TYR A 308 -16.42 7.75 2.04
C TYR A 308 -15.52 8.94 1.72
N LYS A 309 -15.46 9.37 0.45
CA LYS A 309 -14.62 10.50 0.03
C LYS A 309 -15.07 11.84 0.60
N SER A 310 -16.36 12.01 0.91
CA SER A 310 -16.90 13.23 1.51
C SER A 310 -16.47 13.43 2.96
N ILE A 311 -16.06 12.38 3.65
CA ILE A 311 -15.62 12.43 5.05
C ILE A 311 -14.10 12.54 5.09
N PRO A 312 -13.52 13.51 5.83
CA PRO A 312 -12.07 13.64 5.96
C PRO A 312 -11.43 12.39 6.55
N ARG A 313 -10.34 11.92 5.93
CA ARG A 313 -9.51 10.84 6.45
C ARG A 313 -8.21 11.38 7.03
N HIS A 314 -7.59 10.62 7.94
CA HIS A 314 -6.27 11.00 8.46
C HIS A 314 -5.24 11.07 7.34
N ARG A 315 -4.29 11.98 7.49
CA ARG A 315 -3.21 12.21 6.55
C ARG A 315 -1.88 12.20 7.31
N THR A 316 -0.94 11.45 6.79
CA THR A 316 0.42 11.36 7.32
C THR A 316 1.40 11.52 6.17
N ARG A 317 2.39 12.37 6.34
CA ARG A 317 3.51 12.45 5.38
C ARG A 317 4.54 11.41 5.76
N THR A 318 4.60 10.35 4.98
CA THR A 318 5.47 9.20 5.21
C THR A 318 5.96 8.63 3.89
N LEU A 319 7.07 7.88 3.93
CA LEU A 319 7.58 7.07 2.82
C LEU A 319 6.84 5.75 2.65
N PHE A 320 5.93 5.37 3.56
CA PHE A 320 5.44 4.01 3.60
C PHE A 320 4.06 3.80 2.99
N TYR A 321 3.22 4.89 2.87
CA TYR A 321 1.88 4.79 2.27
C TYR A 321 1.28 6.12 1.79
#